data_a9d89d4c85addd6a2d8f70923f0b9eac
#
_entry.id   a9d89d4c85addd6a2d8f70923f0b9eac
#
_cell.length_a   1.000
_cell.length_b   1.000
_cell.length_c   1.000
_cell.angle_alpha   90.00
_cell.angle_beta   90.00
_cell.angle_gamma   90.00
#
_symmetry.space_group_name_H-M   'P 1'
#
loop_
_entity.id
_entity.type
_entity.pdbx_description
1 polymer ?
#
loop_
_entity_poly.entity_id
_entity_poly.type
_entity_poly.pdbx_seq_one_letter_code
_entity_poly.pdbx_strand_id
1 'polypeptide(L)'
;MNESIIPITPGLLALLSKGQTGVTPFSQEIFLLEIQVAGTSYAERIQDVMDRIIPEAVLTMKREPANAYDKHAIALYIEEIRIGYVPANLNLVCSRLMDAGKLFFARVVCCKPDGDWTQITANVYMVE
;
A
#
# COMPACT_ATOMS: atom_id res chain seq x y z
N MET A 1 18.06 20.49 -13.10
CA MET A 1 17.59 19.95 -12.46
C MET A 1 17.60 19.13 -12.33
N ASN A 2 17.70 19.66 -11.98
CA ASN A 2 17.33 19.00 -11.59
C ASN A 2 16.96 18.54 -11.18
N GLU A 3 16.70 18.62 -11.50
CA GLU A 3 16.18 18.19 -10.97
C GLU A 3 15.90 17.50 -10.39
N SER A 4 15.92 17.35 -10.59
CA SER A 4 15.82 16.75 -9.95
C SER A 4 16.03 16.26 -9.13
N ILE A 5 15.84 16.29 -9.47
CA ILE A 5 15.98 16.48 -8.05
C ILE A 5 15.38 15.35 -7.25
N ILE A 6 14.11 15.05 -7.49
CA ILE A 6 13.46 13.87 -6.89
C ILE A 6 13.59 12.72 -7.85
N PRO A 7 14.16 11.60 -7.41
CA PRO A 7 14.04 10.39 -8.23
C PRO A 7 12.56 10.05 -8.36
N ILE A 8 12.08 9.92 -9.57
CA ILE A 8 10.69 9.50 -9.79
C ILE A 8 10.63 7.99 -9.58
N THR A 9 10.13 7.59 -8.42
CA THR A 9 9.96 6.19 -8.08
C THR A 9 8.54 5.76 -8.46
N PRO A 10 8.30 4.45 -8.62
CA PRO A 10 6.93 3.98 -8.88
C PRO A 10 5.95 4.41 -7.79
N GLY A 11 6.38 4.42 -6.52
CA GLY A 11 5.52 4.84 -5.42
C GLY A 11 5.16 6.31 -5.51
N LEU A 12 6.14 7.17 -5.75
CA LEU A 12 5.91 8.59 -5.89
C LEU A 12 5.01 8.88 -7.08
N LEU A 13 5.26 8.21 -8.20
CA LEU A 13 4.46 8.38 -9.39
C LEU A 13 3.00 7.95 -9.15
N ALA A 14 2.78 6.87 -8.42
CA ALA A 14 1.43 6.42 -8.10
C ALA A 14 0.67 7.45 -7.26
N LEU A 15 1.34 8.08 -6.30
CA LEU A 15 0.73 9.14 -5.49
C LEU A 15 0.37 10.34 -6.35
N LEU A 16 1.25 10.74 -7.25
CA LEU A 16 1.01 11.87 -8.14
C LEU A 16 -0.14 11.58 -9.09
N SER A 17 -0.22 10.35 -9.61
CA SER A 17 -1.27 9.98 -10.56
C SER A 17 -2.66 9.96 -9.91
N LYS A 18 -2.73 9.91 -8.59
CA LYS A 18 -4.00 9.98 -7.86
C LYS A 18 -4.31 11.40 -7.41
N GLY A 19 -3.60 12.40 -7.92
CA GLY A 19 -3.85 13.79 -7.60
C GLY A 19 -3.29 14.24 -6.28
N GLN A 20 -2.39 13.50 -5.69
CA GLN A 20 -1.72 13.91 -4.46
C GLN A 20 -0.77 15.07 -4.76
N THR A 21 -0.94 16.17 -4.06
CA THR A 21 -0.17 17.40 -4.34
C THR A 21 0.75 17.83 -3.22
N GLY A 22 0.84 17.06 -2.13
CA GLY A 22 1.66 17.42 -0.98
C GLY A 22 3.12 17.02 -1.07
N VAL A 23 3.53 16.38 -2.18
CA VAL A 23 4.90 15.89 -2.33
C VAL A 23 5.82 17.05 -2.70
N THR A 24 6.88 17.26 -1.91
CA THR A 24 7.86 18.32 -2.14
C THR A 24 9.03 17.82 -2.98
N PRO A 25 9.83 18.74 -3.55
CA PRO A 25 11.03 18.32 -4.30
C PRO A 25 12.04 17.50 -3.50
N PHE A 26 11.97 17.54 -2.18
CA PHE A 26 12.91 16.81 -1.33
C PHE A 26 12.24 15.64 -0.60
N SER A 27 11.09 15.20 -1.10
CA SER A 27 10.40 14.07 -0.49
C SER A 27 11.21 12.79 -0.63
N GLN A 28 11.13 11.95 0.38
CA GLN A 28 11.81 10.66 0.42
C GLN A 28 10.81 9.56 0.72
N GLU A 29 11.10 8.39 0.20
CA GLU A 29 10.37 7.17 0.54
C GLU A 29 11.10 6.49 1.68
N ILE A 30 10.43 6.37 2.81
CA ILE A 30 11.02 5.78 4.01
C ILE A 30 10.43 4.40 4.20
N PHE A 31 11.26 3.38 4.14
CA PHE A 31 10.84 2.02 4.43
C PHE A 31 10.49 1.91 5.91
N LEU A 32 9.31 1.38 6.22
CA LEU A 32 8.88 1.20 7.60
C LEU A 32 8.86 -0.25 8.05
N LEU A 33 8.24 -1.13 7.29
CA LEU A 33 8.09 -2.53 7.70
C LEU A 33 7.67 -3.39 6.52
N GLU A 34 7.94 -4.69 6.66
CA GLU A 34 7.45 -5.71 5.74
C GLU A 34 6.20 -6.35 6.34
N ILE A 35 5.21 -6.61 5.53
CA ILE A 35 3.95 -7.20 5.98
C ILE A 35 3.57 -8.40 5.10
N GLN A 36 2.78 -9.30 5.71
CA GLN A 36 2.01 -10.31 4.98
C GLN A 36 0.61 -9.76 4.85
N VAL A 37 0.14 -9.56 3.63
CA VAL A 37 -1.19 -8.98 3.40
C VAL A 37 -2.25 -9.90 4.00
N ALA A 38 -3.13 -9.33 4.83
CA ALA A 38 -4.17 -10.08 5.51
C ALA A 38 -5.45 -10.07 4.68
N GLY A 39 -6.26 -11.13 4.83
CA GLY A 39 -7.61 -11.16 4.27
C GLY A 39 -7.69 -11.34 2.77
N THR A 40 -6.64 -11.86 2.12
CA THR A 40 -6.66 -12.04 0.67
C THR A 40 -7.76 -13.00 0.22
N SER A 41 -8.12 -13.98 1.05
CA SER A 41 -9.18 -14.94 0.72
C SER A 41 -10.57 -14.30 0.70
N TYR A 42 -10.72 -13.12 1.28
CA TYR A 42 -11.99 -12.37 1.27
C TYR A 42 -11.99 -11.24 0.24
N ALA A 43 -10.95 -11.12 -0.56
CA ALA A 43 -10.88 -10.11 -1.61
C ALA A 43 -11.56 -10.65 -2.86
N GLU A 44 -12.79 -10.27 -3.08
CA GLU A 44 -13.67 -10.88 -4.09
C GLU A 44 -13.11 -10.81 -5.50
N ARG A 45 -12.39 -9.73 -5.83
CA ARG A 45 -11.91 -9.50 -7.19
C ARG A 45 -10.40 -9.67 -7.34
N ILE A 46 -9.75 -10.33 -6.37
CA ILE A 46 -8.30 -10.48 -6.41
C ILE A 46 -7.84 -11.22 -7.68
N GLN A 47 -8.64 -12.17 -8.16
CA GLN A 47 -8.28 -12.94 -9.36
C GLN A 47 -8.20 -12.07 -10.61
N ASP A 48 -8.94 -10.96 -10.63
CA ASP A 48 -8.93 -10.05 -11.77
C ASP A 48 -7.58 -9.34 -11.94
N VAL A 49 -6.79 -9.29 -10.88
CA VAL A 49 -5.52 -8.54 -10.86
C VAL A 49 -4.31 -9.39 -10.49
N MET A 50 -4.49 -10.72 -10.41
CA MET A 50 -3.38 -11.62 -10.02
C MET A 50 -2.15 -11.45 -10.89
N ASP A 51 -2.32 -11.21 -12.17
CA ASP A 51 -1.21 -11.02 -13.11
C ASP A 51 -0.46 -9.71 -12.89
N ARG A 52 -1.02 -8.80 -12.11
CA ARG A 52 -0.41 -7.50 -11.78
C ARG A 52 0.17 -7.45 -10.38
N ILE A 53 -0.08 -8.47 -9.56
CA ILE A 53 0.51 -8.58 -8.22
C ILE A 53 1.88 -9.25 -8.36
N ILE A 54 2.82 -8.48 -8.84
CA ILE A 54 4.19 -8.94 -9.14
C ILE A 54 5.18 -8.10 -8.34
N PRO A 55 6.43 -8.57 -8.17
CA PRO A 55 7.43 -7.79 -7.44
C PRO A 55 7.52 -6.36 -7.93
N GLU A 56 7.61 -5.43 -7.00
CA GLU A 56 7.68 -3.97 -7.21
C GLU A 56 6.35 -3.33 -7.61
N ALA A 57 5.27 -4.09 -7.76
CA ALA A 57 3.95 -3.48 -8.00
C ALA A 57 3.56 -2.60 -6.83
N VAL A 58 3.02 -1.42 -7.12
CA VAL A 58 2.63 -0.45 -6.10
C VAL A 58 1.22 -0.72 -5.62
N LEU A 59 1.05 -0.72 -4.30
CA LEU A 59 -0.25 -0.88 -3.66
C LEU A 59 -0.64 0.44 -3.00
N THR A 60 -1.88 0.85 -3.24
CA THR A 60 -2.45 2.01 -2.57
C THR A 60 -2.97 1.59 -1.20
N MET A 61 -2.71 2.41 -0.19
CA MET A 61 -3.17 2.17 1.18
C MET A 61 -4.30 3.14 1.49
N LYS A 62 -5.45 2.61 1.91
CA LYS A 62 -6.63 3.43 2.22
C LYS A 62 -7.13 3.12 3.63
N ARG A 63 -7.30 4.17 4.44
CA ARG A 63 -7.87 4.03 5.78
C ARG A 63 -9.37 3.71 5.69
N GLU A 64 -9.79 2.84 6.60
CA GLU A 64 -11.20 2.51 6.77
C GLU A 64 -11.59 2.71 8.25
N PRO A 65 -11.72 3.95 8.72
CA PRO A 65 -12.02 4.21 10.13
C PRO A 65 -13.40 3.71 10.54
N ALA A 66 -14.30 3.51 9.59
CA ALA A 66 -15.63 2.97 9.86
C ALA A 66 -15.73 1.46 9.68
N ASN A 67 -14.59 0.77 9.53
CA ASN A 67 -14.57 -0.68 9.39
C ASN A 67 -15.21 -1.33 10.62
N ALA A 68 -16.14 -2.26 10.39
CA ALA A 68 -16.92 -2.87 11.46
C ALA A 68 -16.09 -3.73 12.42
N TYR A 69 -14.94 -4.22 11.95
CA TYR A 69 -14.11 -5.14 12.73
C TYR A 69 -12.87 -4.49 13.31
N ASP A 70 -12.40 -3.39 12.72
CA ASP A 70 -11.15 -2.77 13.13
C ASP A 70 -11.14 -1.31 12.72
N LYS A 71 -11.23 -0.40 13.69
CA LYS A 71 -11.22 1.04 13.42
C LYS A 71 -9.86 1.54 12.91
N HIS A 72 -8.81 0.73 13.03
CA HIS A 72 -7.48 1.05 12.52
C HIS A 72 -7.21 0.38 11.17
N ALA A 73 -8.22 -0.20 10.54
CA ALA A 73 -8.06 -0.93 9.29
C ALA A 73 -7.46 -0.06 8.19
N ILE A 74 -6.52 -0.65 7.46
CA ILE A 74 -5.91 -0.05 6.29
C ILE A 74 -6.03 -1.05 5.14
N ALA A 75 -6.86 -0.72 4.16
CA ALA A 75 -7.07 -1.58 3.00
C ALA A 75 -5.95 -1.36 1.97
N LEU A 76 -5.60 -2.42 1.29
CA LEU A 76 -4.57 -2.41 0.25
C LEU A 76 -5.23 -2.67 -1.10
N TYR A 77 -4.93 -1.80 -2.05
CA TYR A 77 -5.49 -1.85 -3.39
C TYR A 77 -4.39 -1.91 -4.44
N ILE A 78 -4.63 -2.68 -5.48
CA ILE A 78 -3.87 -2.53 -6.72
C ILE A 78 -4.85 -1.99 -7.75
N GLU A 79 -4.47 -0.83 -8.36
CA GLU A 79 -5.40 -0.09 -9.21
C GLU A 79 -6.66 0.23 -8.40
N GLU A 80 -7.82 -0.21 -8.78
CA GLU A 80 -9.05 0.08 -8.03
C GLU A 80 -9.60 -1.16 -7.31
N ILE A 81 -8.80 -2.24 -7.21
CA ILE A 81 -9.25 -3.51 -6.68
C ILE A 81 -8.59 -3.79 -5.34
N ARG A 82 -9.41 -3.98 -4.30
CA ARG A 82 -8.90 -4.33 -2.98
C ARG A 82 -8.37 -5.75 -3.00
N ILE A 83 -7.15 -5.92 -2.49
CA ILE A 83 -6.52 -7.24 -2.43
C ILE A 83 -6.37 -7.74 -1.00
N GLY A 84 -6.55 -6.89 -0.01
CA GLY A 84 -6.44 -7.28 1.39
C GLY A 84 -6.21 -6.09 2.29
N TYR A 85 -5.60 -6.34 3.45
CA TYR A 85 -5.40 -5.35 4.50
C TYR A 85 -4.01 -5.48 5.11
N VAL A 86 -3.54 -4.39 5.68
CA VAL A 86 -2.39 -4.45 6.60
C VAL A 86 -2.82 -5.28 7.81
N PRO A 87 -1.99 -6.23 8.28
CA PRO A 87 -2.37 -7.05 9.43
C PRO A 87 -2.73 -6.19 10.64
N ALA A 88 -3.80 -6.59 11.37
CA ALA A 88 -4.31 -5.81 12.48
C ALA A 88 -3.28 -5.58 13.59
N ASN A 89 -2.36 -6.53 13.78
CA ASN A 89 -1.32 -6.39 14.80
C ASN A 89 -0.19 -5.43 14.39
N LEU A 90 -0.21 -4.92 13.16
CA LEU A 90 0.83 -4.03 12.64
C LEU A 90 0.30 -2.69 12.15
N ASN A 91 -1.01 -2.44 12.26
CA ASN A 91 -1.61 -1.28 11.61
C ASN A 91 -1.75 -0.04 12.48
N LEU A 92 -1.53 -0.15 13.80
CA LEU A 92 -1.83 0.97 14.70
C LEU A 92 -1.02 2.23 14.38
N VAL A 93 0.30 2.09 14.30
CA VAL A 93 1.16 3.25 14.06
C VAL A 93 0.91 3.83 12.67
N CYS A 94 0.80 2.96 11.66
CA CYS A 94 0.54 3.42 10.29
C CYS A 94 -0.79 4.14 10.19
N SER A 95 -1.85 3.60 10.82
CA SER A 95 -3.16 4.23 10.76
C SER A 95 -3.14 5.61 11.41
N ARG A 96 -2.43 5.77 12.52
CA ARG A 96 -2.33 7.05 13.20
C ARG A 96 -1.55 8.08 12.38
N LEU A 97 -0.48 7.64 11.74
CA LEU A 97 0.29 8.55 10.87
C LEU A 97 -0.52 8.95 9.65
N MET A 98 -1.25 8.03 9.07
CA MET A 98 -2.13 8.34 7.93
C MET A 98 -3.21 9.33 8.34
N ASP A 99 -3.81 9.13 9.52
CA ASP A 99 -4.84 10.05 10.04
C ASP A 99 -4.27 11.44 10.32
N ALA A 100 -2.97 11.51 10.59
CA ALA A 100 -2.26 12.79 10.79
C ALA A 100 -1.84 13.44 9.47
N GLY A 101 -2.17 12.82 8.33
CA GLY A 101 -1.90 13.39 7.01
C GLY A 101 -0.65 12.89 6.32
N LYS A 102 0.02 11.90 6.87
CA LYS A 102 1.19 11.32 6.21
C LYS A 102 0.77 10.41 5.04
N LEU A 103 1.54 10.45 3.97
CA LEU A 103 1.27 9.65 2.77
C LEU A 103 1.99 8.31 2.86
N PHE A 104 1.27 7.26 2.53
CA PHE A 104 1.77 5.88 2.59
C PHE A 104 1.46 5.15 1.30
N PHE A 105 2.32 4.20 0.98
CA PHE A 105 2.06 3.22 -0.07
C PHE A 105 2.83 1.94 0.26
N ALA A 106 2.58 0.88 -0.50
CA ALA A 106 3.34 -0.36 -0.35
C ALA A 106 3.80 -0.86 -1.71
N ARG A 107 4.84 -1.70 -1.70
CA ARG A 107 5.32 -2.39 -2.89
C ARG A 107 5.30 -3.88 -2.63
N VAL A 108 4.83 -4.64 -3.60
CA VAL A 108 4.83 -6.09 -3.53
C VAL A 108 6.27 -6.60 -3.54
N VAL A 109 6.58 -7.50 -2.62
CA VAL A 109 7.85 -8.23 -2.62
C VAL A 109 7.70 -9.52 -3.40
N CYS A 110 6.66 -10.29 -3.06
CA CYS A 110 6.35 -11.52 -3.79
C CYS A 110 4.88 -11.89 -3.59
N CYS A 111 4.38 -12.69 -4.51
CA CYS A 111 3.00 -13.18 -4.46
C CYS A 111 3.04 -14.67 -4.78
N LYS A 112 2.46 -15.48 -3.89
CA LYS A 112 2.44 -16.94 -4.04
C LYS A 112 1.01 -17.44 -3.93
N PRO A 113 0.39 -17.85 -5.03
CA PRO A 113 -0.92 -18.50 -4.95
C PRO A 113 -0.77 -19.85 -4.23
N ASP A 114 -1.71 -20.15 -3.31
CA ASP A 114 -1.69 -21.38 -2.54
C ASP A 114 -3.13 -21.84 -2.35
N GLY A 115 -3.64 -22.60 -3.32
CA GLY A 115 -5.04 -23.05 -3.32
C GLY A 115 -5.98 -21.86 -3.38
N ASP A 116 -6.89 -21.78 -2.38
CA ASP A 116 -7.85 -20.68 -2.29
C ASP A 116 -7.26 -19.45 -1.61
N TRP A 117 -6.02 -19.53 -1.15
CA TRP A 117 -5.35 -18.46 -0.45
C TRP A 117 -4.20 -17.92 -1.27
N THR A 118 -4.06 -16.62 -1.27
CA THR A 118 -2.95 -15.96 -1.95
C THR A 118 -2.06 -15.29 -0.90
N GLN A 119 -0.81 -15.73 -0.83
CA GLN A 119 0.15 -15.14 0.09
C GLN A 119 0.87 -14.00 -0.60
N ILE A 120 0.72 -12.79 -0.07
CA ILE A 120 1.34 -11.60 -0.62
C ILE A 120 2.21 -10.97 0.45
N THR A 121 3.50 -10.81 0.15
CA THR A 121 4.43 -10.08 1.00
C THR A 121 4.66 -8.71 0.38
N ALA A 122 4.58 -7.67 1.20
CA ALA A 122 4.76 -6.30 0.73
C ALA A 122 5.55 -5.48 1.73
N ASN A 123 6.25 -4.48 1.22
CA ASN A 123 6.98 -3.50 2.02
C ASN A 123 6.16 -2.22 2.10
N VAL A 124 6.03 -1.67 3.30
CA VAL A 124 5.27 -0.44 3.56
C VAL A 124 6.24 0.73 3.65
N TYR A 125 5.90 1.81 2.96
CA TYR A 125 6.70 3.04 2.92
C TYR A 125 5.86 4.24 3.31
N MET A 126 6.51 5.21 3.95
CA MET A 126 5.95 6.53 4.18
C MET A 126 6.68 7.53 3.30
N VAL A 127 5.95 8.47 2.72
CA VAL A 127 6.55 9.56 1.94
C VAL A 127 6.69 10.76 2.88
N GLU A 128 7.89 11.26 2.96
CA GLU A 128 8.17 12.43 3.80
C GLU A 128 8.49 13.66 2.97
#